data_0ec8c1f355f0cc34ab5cf5d72375fe85
#
_entry.id   0ec8c1f355f0cc34ab5cf5d72375fe85
#
_cell.length_a   1.000
_cell.length_b   1.000
_cell.length_c   1.000
_cell.angle_alpha   90.00
_cell.angle_beta   90.00
_cell.angle_gamma   90.00
#
_symmetry.space_group_name_H-M   'P 1'
#
loop_
_entity.id
_entity.type
_entity.pdbx_description
1 polymer ?
#
loop_
_entity_poly.entity_id
_entity_poly.type
_entity_poly.pdbx_seq_one_letter_code
_entity_poly.pdbx_strand_id
1 'polypeptide(L)'
;MTLPTLEEFRKLEVLPYTRPSDPLSCTEEDVEGLFLFSQQRKSIWRCFMDWQKRVLRLFGSARFWLNGSFVTIKENPHDIDVVVIVSRKSFREAITLHSTEFADLTTHNDSDGNRVQPCSGMVDSFITVEEPKILGYWDNLWSSVNTDKHYLSDGITRKRYLEVTPA
;
A
#
# COMPACT_ATOMS: atom_id res chain seq x y z
N MET A 1 7.04 -11.33 13.47
CA MET A 1 6.85 -10.18 14.40
C MET A 1 5.39 -9.80 14.29
N THR A 2 4.70 -9.74 15.41
CA THR A 2 3.27 -9.40 15.47
C THR A 2 3.08 -7.90 15.32
N LEU A 3 1.94 -7.49 14.73
CA LEU A 3 1.49 -6.11 14.75
C LEU A 3 1.33 -5.62 16.20
N PRO A 4 1.52 -4.33 16.47
CA PRO A 4 1.24 -3.76 17.78
C PRO A 4 -0.26 -3.87 18.08
N THR A 5 -0.63 -3.85 19.36
CA THR A 5 -2.03 -3.62 19.75
C THR A 5 -2.48 -2.22 19.33
N LEU A 6 -3.79 -2.00 19.23
CA LEU A 6 -4.32 -0.67 18.88
C LEU A 6 -3.90 0.40 19.91
N GLU A 7 -3.79 0.04 21.19
CA GLU A 7 -3.33 0.97 22.23
C GLU A 7 -1.86 1.36 22.06
N GLU A 8 -0.99 0.38 21.77
CA GLU A 8 0.42 0.65 21.45
C GLU A 8 0.57 1.46 20.19
N PHE A 9 -0.20 1.12 19.15
CA PHE A 9 -0.17 1.82 17.87
C PHE A 9 -0.60 3.28 18.00
N ARG A 10 -1.61 3.58 18.84
CA ARG A 10 -2.01 4.95 19.13
C ARG A 10 -0.93 5.78 19.82
N LYS A 11 -0.07 5.14 20.62
CA LYS A 11 1.08 5.81 21.25
C LYS A 11 2.24 6.03 20.27
N LEU A 12 2.41 5.12 19.30
CA LEU A 12 3.48 5.17 18.32
C LEU A 12 3.15 6.04 17.10
N GLU A 13 1.88 6.19 16.79
CA GLU A 13 1.30 6.91 15.62
C GLU A 13 1.68 6.34 14.26
N VAL A 14 2.83 5.67 14.14
CA VAL A 14 3.32 4.96 12.96
C VAL A 14 3.79 3.56 13.34
N LEU A 15 3.90 2.67 12.35
CA LEU A 15 4.44 1.34 12.60
C LEU A 15 5.92 1.41 12.97
N PRO A 16 6.35 0.73 14.05
CA PRO A 16 7.72 0.81 14.55
C PRO A 16 8.72 0.19 13.59
N TYR A 17 9.84 0.88 13.37
CA TYR A 17 10.94 0.41 12.55
C TYR A 17 11.92 -0.41 13.40
N THR A 18 11.83 -1.72 13.30
CA THR A 18 12.62 -2.64 14.14
C THR A 18 13.77 -3.33 13.42
N ARG A 19 13.76 -3.35 12.09
CA ARG A 19 14.82 -3.88 11.24
C ARG A 19 14.89 -3.13 9.92
N PRO A 20 16.08 -2.88 9.36
CA PRO A 20 16.20 -2.37 8.01
C PRO A 20 15.64 -3.40 7.01
N SER A 21 14.98 -2.91 5.97
CA SER A 21 14.67 -3.56 4.71
C SER A 21 13.45 -4.50 4.59
N ASP A 22 12.76 -4.89 5.65
CA ASP A 22 11.61 -5.79 5.48
C ASP A 22 10.27 -5.11 5.80
N PRO A 23 9.24 -5.25 4.94
CA PRO A 23 7.88 -4.89 5.32
C PRO A 23 7.41 -5.76 6.50
N LEU A 24 6.42 -5.28 7.23
CA LEU A 24 5.79 -6.06 8.28
C LEU A 24 4.74 -6.98 7.65
N SER A 25 5.03 -8.29 7.61
CA SER A 25 4.10 -9.27 7.07
C SER A 25 2.88 -9.43 7.97
N CYS A 26 1.70 -9.40 7.38
CA CYS A 26 0.42 -9.55 8.07
C CYS A 26 -0.63 -10.19 7.15
N THR A 27 -1.73 -10.64 7.74
CA THR A 27 -2.91 -11.13 7.04
C THR A 27 -3.92 -10.00 6.84
N GLU A 28 -4.93 -10.23 6.03
CA GLU A 28 -6.08 -9.32 5.90
C GLU A 28 -6.80 -9.16 7.24
N GLU A 29 -6.95 -10.23 8.02
CA GLU A 29 -7.55 -10.21 9.36
C GLU A 29 -6.75 -9.32 10.34
N ASP A 30 -5.43 -9.37 10.28
CA ASP A 30 -4.56 -8.48 11.08
C ASP A 30 -4.81 -7.00 10.75
N VAL A 31 -4.96 -6.67 9.47
CA VAL A 31 -5.28 -5.31 9.02
C VAL A 31 -6.66 -4.89 9.52
N GLU A 32 -7.66 -5.76 9.41
CA GLU A 32 -9.01 -5.50 9.88
C GLU A 32 -9.06 -5.27 11.39
N GLY A 33 -8.31 -6.05 12.15
CA GLY A 33 -8.23 -5.93 13.60
C GLY A 33 -7.58 -4.63 14.09
N LEU A 34 -6.57 -4.13 13.37
CA LEU A 34 -5.80 -2.96 13.83
C LEU A 34 -6.22 -1.64 13.18
N PHE A 35 -6.55 -1.64 11.89
CA PHE A 35 -6.66 -0.40 11.11
C PHE A 35 -8.08 0.06 10.81
N LEU A 36 -9.12 -0.76 11.02
CA LEU A 36 -10.51 -0.41 10.67
C LEU A 36 -11.29 0.29 11.78
N PHE A 37 -10.66 1.19 12.50
CA PHE A 37 -11.27 1.88 13.66
C PHE A 37 -12.16 3.09 13.30
N SER A 38 -12.31 3.43 12.01
CA SER A 38 -13.27 4.45 11.56
C SER A 38 -14.09 3.96 10.35
N GLN A 39 -15.23 4.61 10.09
CA GLN A 39 -16.07 4.26 8.94
C GLN A 39 -15.38 4.52 7.60
N GLN A 40 -14.59 5.61 7.52
CA GLN A 40 -13.80 5.92 6.32
C GLN A 40 -12.79 4.82 6.02
N ARG A 41 -12.10 4.32 7.03
CA ARG A 41 -11.13 3.22 6.88
C ARG A 41 -11.79 1.92 6.41
N LYS A 42 -12.98 1.61 6.93
CA LYS A 42 -13.78 0.45 6.47
C LYS A 42 -14.17 0.58 5.00
N SER A 43 -14.54 1.79 4.55
CA SER A 43 -14.87 2.05 3.15
C SER A 43 -13.66 1.87 2.22
N ILE A 44 -12.51 2.44 2.60
CA ILE A 44 -11.25 2.28 1.86
C ILE A 44 -10.85 0.80 1.78
N TRP A 45 -10.91 0.08 2.90
CA TRP A 45 -10.54 -1.33 2.96
C TRP A 45 -11.44 -2.20 2.06
N ARG A 46 -12.75 -1.96 2.08
CA ARG A 46 -13.68 -2.67 1.18
C ARG A 46 -13.34 -2.42 -0.29
N CYS A 47 -13.10 -1.18 -0.67
CA CYS A 47 -12.66 -0.85 -2.03
C CYS A 47 -11.33 -1.53 -2.38
N PHE A 48 -10.35 -1.51 -1.47
CA PHE A 48 -9.09 -2.21 -1.66
C PHE A 48 -9.27 -3.71 -1.89
N MET A 49 -10.09 -4.39 -1.08
CA MET A 49 -10.36 -5.83 -1.22
C MET A 49 -11.00 -6.19 -2.57
N ASP A 50 -11.93 -5.39 -3.05
CA ASP A 50 -12.55 -5.61 -4.36
C ASP A 50 -11.58 -5.30 -5.51
N TRP A 51 -10.77 -4.28 -5.39
CA TRP A 51 -9.70 -3.94 -6.32
C TRP A 51 -8.60 -5.02 -6.34
N GLN A 52 -8.16 -5.52 -5.18
CA GLN A 52 -7.17 -6.58 -5.04
C GLN A 52 -7.59 -7.86 -5.79
N LYS A 53 -8.86 -8.25 -5.72
CA LYS A 53 -9.41 -9.38 -6.49
C LYS A 53 -9.27 -9.18 -8.00
N ARG A 54 -9.45 -7.93 -8.49
CA ARG A 54 -9.24 -7.60 -9.89
C ARG A 54 -7.75 -7.71 -10.27
N VAL A 55 -6.87 -7.22 -9.42
CA VAL A 55 -5.41 -7.35 -9.61
C VAL A 55 -5.01 -8.82 -9.69
N LEU A 56 -5.45 -9.64 -8.76
CA LEU A 56 -5.14 -11.08 -8.75
C LEU A 56 -5.71 -11.80 -9.97
N ARG A 57 -6.86 -11.37 -10.48
CA ARG A 57 -7.45 -11.92 -11.70
C ARG A 57 -6.61 -11.60 -12.94
N LEU A 58 -6.06 -10.37 -13.01
CA LEU A 58 -5.23 -9.94 -14.14
C LEU A 58 -3.85 -10.60 -14.12
N PHE A 59 -3.21 -10.69 -12.96
CA PHE A 59 -1.81 -11.12 -12.84
C PHE A 59 -1.62 -12.58 -12.41
N GLY A 60 -2.67 -13.25 -11.92
CA GLY A 60 -2.64 -14.60 -11.37
C GLY A 60 -2.07 -14.65 -9.95
N SER A 61 -0.98 -13.93 -9.69
CA SER A 61 -0.38 -13.77 -8.35
C SER A 61 0.26 -12.41 -8.22
N ALA A 62 0.22 -11.84 -7.00
CA ALA A 62 0.84 -10.57 -6.68
C ALA A 62 1.14 -10.49 -5.18
N ARG A 63 2.13 -9.67 -4.81
CA ARG A 63 2.40 -9.25 -3.44
C ARG A 63 1.90 -7.81 -3.28
N PHE A 64 1.38 -7.49 -2.10
CA PHE A 64 0.79 -6.18 -1.82
C PHE A 64 1.50 -5.52 -0.65
N TRP A 65 2.21 -4.43 -0.92
CA TRP A 65 2.73 -3.56 0.12
C TRP A 65 1.76 -2.41 0.35
N LEU A 66 1.45 -2.12 1.61
CA LEU A 66 0.54 -1.05 2.00
C LEU A 66 1.26 0.01 2.83
N ASN A 67 0.97 1.28 2.54
CA ASN A 67 1.56 2.42 3.22
C ASN A 67 0.57 3.60 3.29
N GLY A 68 1.12 4.80 3.41
CA GLY A 68 0.39 6.05 3.47
C GLY A 68 -0.30 6.29 4.81
N SER A 69 -1.22 7.22 4.82
CA SER A 69 -1.94 7.59 6.05
C SER A 69 -2.89 6.49 6.54
N PHE A 70 -3.24 5.52 5.70
CA PHE A 70 -4.02 4.35 6.11
C PHE A 70 -3.28 3.47 7.13
N VAL A 71 -1.97 3.35 7.04
CA VAL A 71 -1.15 2.59 8.01
C VAL A 71 -0.60 3.46 9.15
N THR A 72 -1.30 4.53 9.47
CA THR A 72 -1.07 5.41 10.63
C THR A 72 -2.32 5.51 11.49
N ILE A 73 -2.25 6.26 12.58
CA ILE A 73 -3.41 6.53 13.44
C ILE A 73 -4.35 7.62 12.91
N LYS A 74 -4.09 8.20 11.74
CA LYS A 74 -4.98 9.21 11.15
C LYS A 74 -6.40 8.64 11.04
N GLU A 75 -7.37 9.30 11.68
CA GLU A 75 -8.72 8.77 11.79
C GLU A 75 -9.40 8.59 10.42
N ASN A 76 -9.28 9.60 9.57
CA ASN A 76 -9.92 9.63 8.26
C ASN A 76 -8.87 9.84 7.15
N PRO A 77 -8.14 8.79 6.72
CA PRO A 77 -7.31 8.86 5.53
C PRO A 77 -8.17 9.05 4.28
N HIS A 78 -7.61 9.59 3.20
CA HIS A 78 -8.31 9.73 1.93
C HIS A 78 -8.26 8.44 1.11
N ASP A 79 -7.12 7.78 1.14
CA ASP A 79 -6.77 6.61 0.36
C ASP A 79 -5.86 5.66 1.13
N ILE A 80 -5.59 4.53 0.51
CA ILE A 80 -4.54 3.59 0.88
C ILE A 80 -3.49 3.57 -0.24
N ASP A 81 -2.22 3.77 0.11
CA ASP A 81 -1.11 3.65 -0.84
C ASP A 81 -0.71 2.18 -0.99
N VAL A 82 -0.63 1.70 -2.23
CA VAL A 82 -0.34 0.30 -2.53
C VAL A 82 0.75 0.17 -3.59
N VAL A 83 1.79 -0.59 -3.29
CA VAL A 83 2.70 -1.15 -4.31
C VAL A 83 2.33 -2.60 -4.55
N VAL A 84 1.98 -2.90 -5.81
CA VAL A 84 1.71 -4.26 -6.28
C VAL A 84 2.97 -4.79 -6.96
N ILE A 85 3.45 -5.93 -6.48
CA ILE A 85 4.66 -6.56 -6.98
C ILE A 85 4.27 -7.82 -7.71
N VAL A 86 4.59 -7.88 -9.00
CA VAL A 86 4.25 -8.98 -9.90
C VAL A 86 5.47 -9.49 -10.65
N SER A 87 5.36 -10.68 -11.25
CA SER A 87 6.44 -11.20 -12.10
C SER A 87 6.63 -10.30 -13.34
N ARG A 88 7.86 -10.21 -13.86
CA ARG A 88 8.16 -9.48 -15.10
C ARG A 88 7.33 -10.02 -16.29
N LYS A 89 7.06 -11.32 -16.33
CA LYS A 89 6.23 -11.95 -17.36
C LYS A 89 4.81 -11.43 -17.30
N SER A 90 4.15 -11.55 -16.14
CA SER A 90 2.76 -11.10 -15.95
C SER A 90 2.61 -9.60 -16.18
N PHE A 91 3.59 -8.78 -15.74
CA PHE A 91 3.61 -7.36 -16.01
C PHE A 91 3.60 -7.04 -17.51
N ARG A 92 4.50 -7.68 -18.27
CA ARG A 92 4.59 -7.50 -19.73
C ARG A 92 3.30 -7.94 -20.44
N GLU A 93 2.74 -9.09 -20.06
CA GLU A 93 1.48 -9.59 -20.62
C GLU A 93 0.34 -8.59 -20.35
N ALA A 94 0.23 -8.07 -19.13
CA ALA A 94 -0.82 -7.11 -18.76
C ALA A 94 -0.74 -5.82 -19.60
N ILE A 95 0.42 -5.20 -19.72
CA ILE A 95 0.57 -3.96 -20.51
C ILE A 95 0.41 -4.18 -22.01
N THR A 96 0.66 -5.38 -22.52
CA THR A 96 0.60 -5.68 -23.95
C THR A 96 -0.78 -6.16 -24.40
N LEU A 97 -1.41 -7.02 -23.61
CA LEU A 97 -2.66 -7.72 -23.96
C LEU A 97 -3.89 -7.14 -23.24
N HIS A 98 -3.70 -6.48 -22.10
CA HIS A 98 -4.78 -6.01 -21.22
C HIS A 98 -4.55 -4.55 -20.78
N SER A 99 -4.07 -3.71 -21.69
CA SER A 99 -3.62 -2.33 -21.36
C SER A 99 -4.72 -1.47 -20.72
N THR A 100 -5.97 -1.61 -21.15
CA THR A 100 -7.11 -0.89 -20.56
C THR A 100 -7.35 -1.32 -19.12
N GLU A 101 -7.41 -2.61 -18.87
CA GLU A 101 -7.61 -3.14 -17.51
C GLU A 101 -6.43 -2.80 -16.60
N PHE A 102 -5.20 -2.86 -17.13
CA PHE A 102 -4.00 -2.42 -16.41
C PHE A 102 -4.10 -0.95 -16.01
N ALA A 103 -4.51 -0.06 -16.93
CA ALA A 103 -4.69 1.36 -16.65
C ALA A 103 -5.76 1.59 -15.56
N ASP A 104 -6.89 0.89 -15.62
CA ASP A 104 -7.96 0.97 -14.61
C ASP A 104 -7.53 0.55 -13.20
N LEU A 105 -6.51 -0.30 -13.11
CA LEU A 105 -5.97 -0.79 -11.84
C LEU A 105 -4.80 0.04 -11.30
N THR A 106 -4.31 0.99 -12.08
CA THR A 106 -3.10 1.76 -11.76
C THR A 106 -3.41 3.24 -11.64
N THR A 107 -2.82 3.92 -10.68
CA THR A 107 -2.84 5.39 -10.63
C THR A 107 -2.08 5.95 -11.83
N HIS A 108 -2.72 6.84 -12.57
CA HIS A 108 -2.15 7.45 -13.77
C HIS A 108 -2.69 8.87 -13.95
N ASN A 109 -2.15 9.61 -14.93
CA ASN A 109 -2.73 10.85 -15.38
C ASN A 109 -3.57 10.59 -16.63
N ASP A 110 -4.76 11.22 -16.71
CA ASP A 110 -5.60 11.20 -17.89
C ASP A 110 -5.04 12.10 -19.00
N SER A 111 -5.75 12.19 -20.13
CA SER A 111 -5.38 13.05 -21.27
C SER A 111 -5.29 14.54 -20.92
N ASP A 112 -6.00 14.98 -19.90
CA ASP A 112 -6.03 16.37 -19.43
C ASP A 112 -5.01 16.63 -18.31
N GLY A 113 -4.23 15.62 -17.95
CA GLY A 113 -3.19 15.68 -16.90
C GLY A 113 -3.73 15.52 -15.47
N ASN A 114 -5.02 15.20 -15.30
CA ASN A 114 -5.58 14.96 -13.98
C ASN A 114 -5.17 13.59 -13.47
N ARG A 115 -4.84 13.54 -12.17
CA ARG A 115 -4.54 12.27 -11.48
C ARG A 115 -5.80 11.43 -11.33
N VAL A 116 -5.77 10.24 -11.86
CA VAL A 116 -6.85 9.24 -11.75
C VAL A 116 -6.35 8.08 -10.88
N GLN A 117 -7.09 7.80 -9.82
CA GLN A 117 -6.79 6.70 -8.90
C GLN A 117 -7.92 5.66 -8.95
N PRO A 118 -7.61 4.36 -8.83
CA PRO A 118 -8.62 3.31 -8.71
C PRO A 118 -9.60 3.55 -7.54
N CYS A 119 -10.75 2.90 -7.62
CA CYS A 119 -11.76 2.93 -6.55
C CYS A 119 -12.23 4.35 -6.18
N SER A 120 -12.47 5.19 -7.18
CA SER A 120 -12.92 6.58 -6.95
C SER A 120 -11.97 7.38 -6.04
N GLY A 121 -10.67 7.15 -6.17
CA GLY A 121 -9.64 7.83 -5.41
C GLY A 121 -9.29 7.20 -4.06
N MET A 122 -9.85 6.04 -3.71
CA MET A 122 -9.57 5.39 -2.43
C MET A 122 -8.34 4.47 -2.44
N VAL A 123 -7.79 4.18 -3.61
CA VAL A 123 -6.57 3.37 -3.77
C VAL A 123 -5.56 4.15 -4.60
N ASP A 124 -4.40 4.42 -4.05
CA ASP A 124 -3.25 4.96 -4.79
C ASP A 124 -2.32 3.82 -5.16
N SER A 125 -2.38 3.36 -6.41
CA SER A 125 -1.79 2.10 -6.85
C SER A 125 -0.58 2.29 -7.73
N PHE A 126 0.51 1.62 -7.38
CA PHE A 126 1.75 1.51 -8.14
C PHE A 126 2.04 0.04 -8.44
N ILE A 127 2.00 -0.36 -9.71
CA ILE A 127 2.28 -1.75 -10.11
C ILE A 127 3.71 -1.84 -10.63
N THR A 128 4.48 -2.77 -10.09
CA THR A 128 5.90 -2.93 -10.40
C THR A 128 6.31 -4.39 -10.52
N VAL A 129 7.52 -4.62 -11.00
CA VAL A 129 8.07 -5.96 -11.17
C VAL A 129 8.94 -6.37 -9.97
N GLU A 130 8.99 -7.67 -9.70
CA GLU A 130 9.82 -8.25 -8.66
C GLU A 130 11.31 -8.22 -9.06
N GLU A 131 11.97 -7.08 -8.78
CA GLU A 131 13.40 -6.88 -8.99
C GLU A 131 14.05 -6.25 -7.76
N PRO A 132 15.21 -6.77 -7.29
CA PRO A 132 15.84 -6.28 -6.06
C PRO A 132 16.09 -4.76 -6.04
N LYS A 133 16.53 -4.17 -7.16
CA LYS A 133 16.78 -2.73 -7.26
C LYS A 133 15.49 -1.90 -7.13
N ILE A 134 14.41 -2.36 -7.73
CA ILE A 134 13.10 -1.69 -7.70
C ILE A 134 12.49 -1.82 -6.31
N LEU A 135 12.53 -3.02 -5.73
CA LEU A 135 12.04 -3.24 -4.37
C LEU A 135 12.85 -2.44 -3.34
N GLY A 136 14.17 -2.35 -3.50
CA GLY A 136 15.01 -1.52 -2.65
C GLY A 136 14.69 -0.02 -2.75
N TYR A 137 14.34 0.48 -3.92
CA TYR A 137 13.85 1.85 -4.10
C TYR A 137 12.55 2.11 -3.31
N TRP A 138 11.57 1.22 -3.46
CA TRP A 138 10.30 1.33 -2.74
C TRP A 138 10.46 1.20 -1.23
N ASP A 139 11.28 0.25 -0.77
CA ASP A 139 11.60 0.09 0.65
C ASP A 139 12.21 1.37 1.24
N ASN A 140 13.21 1.95 0.58
CA ASN A 140 13.83 3.18 1.02
C ASN A 140 12.85 4.36 1.06
N LEU A 141 12.01 4.51 0.04
CA LEU A 141 11.00 5.56 -0.03
C LEU A 141 9.93 5.37 1.06
N TRP A 142 9.42 4.16 1.21
CA TRP A 142 8.28 3.87 2.07
C TRP A 142 8.62 3.70 3.55
N SER A 143 9.86 3.38 3.86
CA SER A 143 10.36 3.39 5.24
C SER A 143 10.69 4.79 5.76
N SER A 144 10.74 5.80 4.90
CA SER A 144 10.99 7.18 5.31
C SER A 144 9.76 7.81 5.97
N VAL A 145 9.97 8.57 7.05
CA VAL A 145 8.92 9.41 7.65
C VAL A 145 8.85 10.72 6.87
N ASN A 146 7.64 11.10 6.44
CA ASN A 146 7.45 12.31 5.65
C ASN A 146 7.70 13.56 6.49
N THR A 147 8.66 14.38 6.06
CA THR A 147 9.18 15.54 6.77
C THR A 147 8.15 16.64 7.01
N ASP A 148 7.16 16.78 6.13
CA ASP A 148 6.24 17.92 6.18
C ASP A 148 4.99 17.66 7.04
N LYS A 149 4.81 16.45 7.54
CA LYS A 149 3.53 16.03 8.11
C LYS A 149 3.61 15.32 9.47
N HIS A 150 4.81 15.09 9.99
CA HIS A 150 4.97 14.34 11.25
C HIS A 150 6.08 14.91 12.12
N TYR A 151 5.85 14.99 13.43
CA TYR A 151 6.85 15.48 14.39
C TYR A 151 8.10 14.58 14.50
N LEU A 152 8.01 13.32 14.10
CA LEU A 152 9.15 12.38 14.01
C LEU A 152 10.02 12.57 12.76
N SER A 153 9.74 13.58 11.99
CA SER A 153 10.40 13.86 10.72
C SER A 153 11.73 14.55 10.94
N ASP A 154 12.71 13.80 11.36
CA ASP A 154 14.08 14.22 11.63
C ASP A 154 15.07 13.83 10.50
N GLY A 155 14.56 13.22 9.41
CA GLY A 155 15.37 12.68 8.32
C GLY A 155 16.13 11.40 8.66
N ILE A 156 16.04 10.92 9.89
CA ILE A 156 16.76 9.77 10.43
C ILE A 156 15.79 8.67 10.83
N THR A 157 14.67 9.04 11.47
CA THR A 157 13.65 8.10 11.92
C THR A 157 13.00 7.39 10.75
N ARG A 158 12.89 6.09 10.84
CA ARG A 158 12.23 5.23 9.86
C ARG A 158 10.95 4.64 10.46
N LYS A 159 10.03 4.29 9.58
CA LYS A 159 8.80 3.58 9.92
C LYS A 159 8.67 2.30 9.10
N ARG A 160 7.77 1.42 9.53
CA ARG A 160 7.42 0.23 8.74
C ARG A 160 6.20 0.51 7.86
N TYR A 161 6.06 -0.32 6.88
CA TYR A 161 4.89 -0.50 6.04
C TYR A 161 4.52 -1.99 6.03
N LEU A 162 3.37 -2.34 5.49
CA LEU A 162 2.84 -3.70 5.56
C LEU A 162 3.09 -4.47 4.26
N GLU A 163 3.31 -5.78 4.37
CA GLU A 163 3.09 -6.73 3.28
C GLU A 163 1.90 -7.61 3.66
N VAL A 164 0.79 -7.46 2.92
CA VAL A 164 -0.43 -8.19 3.19
C VAL A 164 -0.53 -9.42 2.30
N THR A 165 -0.77 -10.57 2.92
CA THR A 165 -1.05 -11.83 2.23
C THR A 165 -2.55 -11.93 2.00
N PRO A 166 -2.99 -12.03 0.71
CA PRO A 166 -4.39 -12.31 0.39
C PRO A 166 -4.86 -13.64 0.97
N ALA A 167 -6.13 -13.68 1.39
CA ALA A 167 -6.77 -14.90 1.89
C ALA A 167 -7.05 -15.93 0.79
#